data_d24c808c990d7ae391e4aed1e4993a09
#
_entry.id   d24c808c990d7ae391e4aed1e4993a09
#
_cell.length_a   1.000
_cell.length_b   1.000
_cell.length_c   1.000
_cell.angle_alpha   90.00
_cell.angle_beta   90.00
_cell.angle_gamma   90.00
#
_symmetry.space_group_name_H-M   'P 1'
#
loop_
_entity.id
_entity.type
_entity.pdbx_description
1 polymer ?
#
loop_
_entity_poly.entity_id
_entity_poly.type
_entity_poly.pdbx_seq_one_letter_code
_entity_poly.pdbx_strand_id
1 'polypeptide(L)'
;PEYHDTTEIINPISSRTRTPSKEVFGYHPYWMGTAWTNYNFNLISTLAYFSAEITPTGGISNLHGWPVASLINEAHAHGTKVVLCATLFNSTNITTLLSSSEYRQNLIDNLLAQVQAGNADGVNIDFESFPSSQRSNMVTFITDLTETFHSAIPGSQVTLAMPPIDWSN
;
A
#
# COMPACT_ATOMS: atom_id res chain seq x y z
N PRO A 1 -9.51 9.19 18.06
CA PRO A 1 -10.10 10.11 17.08
C PRO A 1 -9.33 9.96 15.78
N GLU A 2 -10.05 9.58 14.71
CA GLU A 2 -9.48 9.54 13.37
C GLU A 2 -9.17 10.99 12.96
N TYR A 3 -7.93 11.24 12.57
CA TYR A 3 -7.51 12.54 12.08
C TYR A 3 -7.84 12.60 10.58
N HIS A 4 -8.90 13.32 10.22
CA HIS A 4 -9.25 13.61 8.83
C HIS A 4 -8.71 15.00 8.47
N ASP A 5 -7.58 15.04 7.79
CA ASP A 5 -7.10 16.27 7.15
C ASP A 5 -7.40 16.18 5.65
N THR A 6 -8.57 16.67 5.25
CA THR A 6 -9.07 16.63 3.87
C THR A 6 -8.77 17.92 3.09
N THR A 7 -8.05 18.87 3.66
CA THR A 7 -7.86 20.22 3.08
C THR A 7 -6.41 20.54 2.72
N GLU A 8 -5.44 19.73 3.15
CA GLU A 8 -4.04 19.99 2.89
C GLU A 8 -3.60 19.46 1.51
N ILE A 9 -2.88 20.31 0.75
CA ILE A 9 -2.31 19.92 -0.54
C ILE A 9 -1.19 18.90 -0.29
N ILE A 10 -1.24 17.75 -0.98
CA ILE A 10 -0.18 16.73 -0.91
C ILE A 10 0.87 17.02 -1.97
N ASN A 11 2.08 17.31 -1.53
CA ASN A 11 3.20 17.66 -2.38
C ASN A 11 3.85 16.42 -3.01
N PRO A 12 4.48 16.57 -4.22
CA PRO A 12 5.27 15.50 -4.80
C PRO A 12 6.52 15.21 -3.96
N ILE A 13 7.06 13.98 -4.12
CA ILE A 13 8.26 13.56 -3.42
C ILE A 13 9.47 14.41 -3.80
N SER A 14 10.28 14.79 -2.83
CA SER A 14 11.51 15.56 -3.01
C SER A 14 12.72 14.66 -3.26
N SER A 15 13.75 15.19 -3.93
CA SER A 15 15.02 14.51 -4.06
C SER A 15 15.73 14.40 -2.71
N ARG A 16 16.26 13.23 -2.40
CA ARG A 16 17.05 13.02 -1.17
C ARG A 16 18.42 13.71 -1.29
N THR A 17 18.82 14.35 -0.20
CA THR A 17 20.21 14.86 -0.06
C THR A 17 21.18 13.74 0.27
N ARG A 18 20.72 12.63 0.86
CA ARG A 18 21.50 11.45 1.20
C ARG A 18 20.66 10.18 1.03
N THR A 19 21.06 9.28 0.16
CA THR A 19 20.40 7.99 -0.05
C THR A 19 21.01 6.92 0.87
N PRO A 20 20.20 6.22 1.67
CA PRO A 20 20.69 5.05 2.40
C PRO A 20 21.26 4.00 1.46
N SER A 21 22.31 3.28 1.89
CA SER A 21 22.95 2.21 1.09
C SER A 21 22.08 0.95 0.96
N LYS A 22 21.01 0.86 1.76
CA LYS A 22 20.01 -0.22 1.75
C LYS A 22 18.62 0.39 1.84
N GLU A 23 17.67 -0.26 1.20
CA GLU A 23 16.24 0.05 1.36
C GLU A 23 15.80 -0.26 2.80
N VAL A 24 15.09 0.70 3.39
CA VAL A 24 14.43 0.53 4.70
C VAL A 24 12.94 0.71 4.47
N PHE A 25 12.20 -0.37 4.58
CA PHE A 25 10.74 -0.39 4.45
C PHE A 25 10.12 -0.48 5.83
N GLY A 26 9.25 0.47 6.17
CA GLY A 26 8.57 0.52 7.47
C GLY A 26 7.05 0.56 7.31
N TYR A 27 6.33 0.22 8.39
CA TYR A 27 4.88 0.36 8.47
C TYR A 27 4.50 1.42 9.49
N HIS A 28 3.50 2.25 9.14
CA HIS A 28 2.83 3.15 10.06
C HIS A 28 1.38 2.68 10.25
N PRO A 29 1.07 1.97 11.35
CA PRO A 29 -0.30 1.58 11.67
C PRO A 29 -1.17 2.80 11.98
N TYR A 30 -2.38 2.86 11.41
CA TYR A 30 -3.32 3.98 11.58
C TYR A 30 -3.60 4.31 13.06
N TRP A 31 -3.61 3.30 13.93
CA TRP A 31 -3.85 3.48 15.36
C TRP A 31 -2.70 4.15 16.11
N MET A 32 -1.55 4.30 15.48
CA MET A 32 -0.42 5.05 16.03
C MET A 32 -0.61 6.57 15.92
N GLY A 33 -1.67 7.02 15.23
CA GLY A 33 -2.04 8.43 15.12
C GLY A 33 -0.90 9.29 14.58
N THR A 34 -0.45 10.26 15.36
CA THR A 34 0.63 11.19 14.97
C THR A 34 2.03 10.73 15.38
N ALA A 35 2.24 9.46 15.75
CA ALA A 35 3.57 8.98 16.16
C ALA A 35 4.64 9.14 15.06
N TRP A 36 4.23 9.23 13.78
CA TRP A 36 5.10 9.50 12.64
C TRP A 36 5.87 10.81 12.76
N THR A 37 5.43 11.79 13.55
CA THR A 37 6.14 13.05 13.79
C THR A 37 7.49 12.82 14.50
N ASN A 38 7.70 11.66 15.10
CA ASN A 38 8.96 11.26 15.74
C ASN A 38 9.83 10.35 14.85
N TYR A 39 9.43 10.08 13.61
CA TYR A 39 10.21 9.22 12.72
C TYR A 39 11.40 9.98 12.13
N ASN A 40 12.52 9.27 11.99
CA ASN A 40 13.65 9.80 11.22
C ASN A 40 13.50 9.39 9.75
N PHE A 41 12.75 10.17 8.99
CA PHE A 41 12.51 9.90 7.57
C PHE A 41 13.78 9.84 6.71
N ASN A 42 14.90 10.43 7.16
CA ASN A 42 16.18 10.27 6.46
C ASN A 42 16.69 8.82 6.44
N LEU A 43 16.21 7.97 7.32
CA LEU A 43 16.57 6.55 7.40
C LEU A 43 15.54 5.62 6.74
N ILE A 44 14.36 6.13 6.37
CA ILE A 44 13.26 5.33 5.81
C ILE A 44 13.22 5.55 4.30
N SER A 45 13.29 4.50 3.50
CA SER A 45 13.16 4.57 2.04
C SER A 45 11.69 4.60 1.61
N THR A 46 10.87 3.75 2.23
CA THR A 46 9.43 3.62 1.96
C THR A 46 8.67 3.40 3.26
N LEU A 47 7.58 4.13 3.43
CA LEU A 47 6.65 3.97 4.55
C LEU A 47 5.30 3.46 4.02
N ALA A 48 4.86 2.30 4.49
CA ALA A 48 3.54 1.76 4.20
C ALA A 48 2.53 2.24 5.24
N TYR A 49 1.50 2.95 4.80
CA TYR A 49 0.36 3.29 5.66
C TYR A 49 -0.53 2.05 5.84
N PHE A 50 -0.61 1.54 7.04
CA PHE A 50 -1.38 0.34 7.38
C PHE A 50 -2.69 0.77 8.04
N SER A 51 -3.87 0.59 7.40
CA SER A 51 -4.09 -0.04 6.12
C SER A 51 -5.44 0.35 5.51
N ALA A 52 -5.63 -0.02 4.26
CA ALA A 52 -6.95 -0.13 3.64
C ALA A 52 -7.47 -1.56 3.79
N GLU A 53 -8.66 -1.75 4.36
CA GLU A 53 -9.29 -3.06 4.49
C GLU A 53 -10.06 -3.43 3.22
N ILE A 54 -9.67 -4.54 2.58
CA ILE A 54 -10.22 -4.98 1.31
C ILE A 54 -11.40 -5.93 1.50
N THR A 55 -12.44 -5.75 0.68
CA THR A 55 -13.59 -6.68 0.62
C THR A 55 -13.31 -7.83 -0.35
N PRO A 56 -14.01 -8.98 -0.21
CA PRO A 56 -13.85 -10.12 -1.13
C PRO A 56 -14.27 -9.84 -2.58
N THR A 57 -14.94 -8.71 -2.85
CA THR A 57 -15.37 -8.27 -4.18
C THR A 57 -14.50 -7.16 -4.78
N GLY A 58 -13.35 -6.87 -4.16
CA GLY A 58 -12.39 -5.86 -4.63
C GLY A 58 -12.71 -4.42 -4.21
N GLY A 59 -13.74 -4.21 -3.37
CA GLY A 59 -14.00 -2.91 -2.75
C GLY A 59 -13.08 -2.65 -1.55
N ILE A 60 -13.14 -1.44 -1.03
CA ILE A 60 -12.45 -1.03 0.21
C ILE A 60 -13.53 -0.73 1.26
N SER A 61 -13.50 -1.44 2.39
CA SER A 61 -14.46 -1.28 3.48
C SER A 61 -14.06 -0.19 4.46
N ASN A 62 -12.76 0.02 4.66
CA ASN A 62 -12.23 1.04 5.55
C ASN A 62 -10.86 1.52 5.07
N LEU A 63 -10.65 2.82 5.09
CA LEU A 63 -9.39 3.48 4.73
C LEU A 63 -8.62 3.99 5.96
N HIS A 64 -9.22 3.95 7.14
CA HIS A 64 -8.62 4.39 8.40
C HIS A 64 -7.97 5.79 8.33
N GLY A 65 -8.67 6.72 7.68
CA GLY A 65 -8.20 8.11 7.56
C GLY A 65 -7.23 8.38 6.40
N TRP A 66 -6.96 7.38 5.53
CA TRP A 66 -6.18 7.62 4.31
C TRP A 66 -6.91 8.55 3.33
N PRO A 67 -6.21 9.45 2.63
CA PRO A 67 -4.78 9.79 2.79
C PRO A 67 -4.55 10.74 3.97
N VAL A 68 -3.45 10.55 4.72
CA VAL A 68 -3.01 11.47 5.76
C VAL A 68 -2.01 12.46 5.15
N ALA A 69 -2.52 13.60 4.67
CA ALA A 69 -1.74 14.57 3.89
C ALA A 69 -0.49 15.06 4.63
N SER A 70 -0.58 15.36 5.92
CA SER A 70 0.54 15.81 6.73
C SER A 70 1.66 14.76 6.85
N LEU A 71 1.31 13.48 7.00
CA LEU A 71 2.28 12.38 7.02
C LEU A 71 2.97 12.24 5.66
N ILE A 72 2.19 12.24 4.57
CA ILE A 72 2.73 12.07 3.22
C ILE A 72 3.64 13.23 2.87
N ASN A 73 3.23 14.48 3.18
CA ASN A 73 4.03 15.68 2.95
C ASN A 73 5.37 15.63 3.71
N GLU A 74 5.37 15.22 4.98
CA GLU A 74 6.58 15.07 5.77
C GLU A 74 7.53 14.01 5.19
N ALA A 75 6.99 12.84 4.84
CA ALA A 75 7.76 11.77 4.19
C ALA A 75 8.38 12.24 2.86
N HIS A 76 7.56 12.86 2.01
CA HIS A 76 7.98 13.38 0.70
C HIS A 76 9.03 14.48 0.80
N ALA A 77 8.96 15.38 1.80
CA ALA A 77 9.97 16.39 2.04
C ALA A 77 11.37 15.79 2.29
N HIS A 78 11.43 14.57 2.81
CA HIS A 78 12.66 13.81 3.05
C HIS A 78 13.00 12.81 1.94
N GLY A 79 12.22 12.76 0.86
CA GLY A 79 12.38 11.79 -0.24
C GLY A 79 12.05 10.35 0.17
N THR A 80 11.22 10.17 1.20
CA THR A 80 10.65 8.89 1.60
C THR A 80 9.38 8.65 0.81
N LYS A 81 9.28 7.50 0.14
CA LYS A 81 8.06 7.09 -0.55
C LYS A 81 6.98 6.69 0.45
N VAL A 82 5.72 6.95 0.11
CA VAL A 82 4.57 6.49 0.89
C VAL A 82 3.71 5.57 0.03
N VAL A 83 3.42 4.37 0.52
CA VAL A 83 2.56 3.40 -0.16
C VAL A 83 1.35 3.04 0.70
N LEU A 84 0.20 2.79 0.07
CA LEU A 84 -0.99 2.31 0.77
C LEU A 84 -0.91 0.80 0.96
N CYS A 85 -0.97 0.32 2.20
CA CYS A 85 -1.06 -1.10 2.50
C CYS A 85 -2.51 -1.59 2.37
N ALA A 86 -2.74 -2.59 1.51
CA ALA A 86 -4.04 -3.22 1.29
C ALA A 86 -4.08 -4.58 2.00
N THR A 87 -4.97 -4.74 2.97
CA THR A 87 -5.03 -5.92 3.84
C THR A 87 -6.24 -6.80 3.58
N LEU A 88 -6.01 -8.12 3.54
CA LEU A 88 -7.06 -9.14 3.52
C LEU A 88 -6.56 -10.42 4.18
N PHE A 89 -7.08 -10.79 5.37
CA PHE A 89 -6.52 -11.84 6.21
C PHE A 89 -7.37 -13.13 6.25
N ASN A 90 -8.49 -13.17 5.52
CA ASN A 90 -9.38 -14.33 5.48
C ASN A 90 -9.17 -15.16 4.20
N SER A 91 -8.78 -16.41 4.35
CA SER A 91 -8.49 -17.34 3.23
C SER A 91 -9.65 -17.50 2.25
N THR A 92 -10.91 -17.58 2.74
CA THR A 92 -12.10 -17.67 1.88
C THR A 92 -12.31 -16.37 1.09
N ASN A 93 -12.14 -15.22 1.72
CA ASN A 93 -12.26 -13.92 1.08
C ASN A 93 -11.18 -13.71 0.02
N ILE A 94 -9.93 -14.11 0.31
CA ILE A 94 -8.82 -14.10 -0.66
C ILE A 94 -9.14 -15.00 -1.86
N THR A 95 -9.67 -16.21 -1.61
CA THR A 95 -10.10 -17.12 -2.68
C THR A 95 -11.18 -16.49 -3.55
N THR A 96 -12.20 -15.88 -2.94
CA THR A 96 -13.29 -15.21 -3.66
C THR A 96 -12.75 -14.09 -4.55
N LEU A 97 -11.91 -13.23 -3.99
CA LEU A 97 -11.30 -12.10 -4.70
C LEU A 97 -10.46 -12.58 -5.89
N LEU A 98 -9.53 -13.49 -5.63
CA LEU A 98 -8.55 -13.91 -6.63
C LEU A 98 -9.14 -14.77 -7.74
N SER A 99 -10.21 -15.51 -7.46
CA SER A 99 -10.87 -16.39 -8.47
C SER A 99 -11.69 -15.62 -9.51
N SER A 100 -12.04 -14.35 -9.25
CA SER A 100 -12.81 -13.52 -10.17
C SER A 100 -11.93 -12.46 -10.82
N SER A 101 -11.86 -12.45 -12.15
CA SER A 101 -11.17 -11.38 -12.88
C SER A 101 -11.81 -10.00 -12.65
N GLU A 102 -13.13 -9.94 -12.54
CA GLU A 102 -13.87 -8.72 -12.22
C GLU A 102 -13.48 -8.17 -10.86
N TYR A 103 -13.42 -9.02 -9.83
CA TYR A 103 -13.09 -8.57 -8.46
C TYR A 103 -11.62 -8.13 -8.35
N ARG A 104 -10.71 -8.82 -9.05
CA ARG A 104 -9.30 -8.38 -9.14
C ARG A 104 -9.20 -7.01 -9.80
N GLN A 105 -9.92 -6.78 -10.92
CA GLN A 105 -9.92 -5.50 -11.60
C GLN A 105 -10.54 -4.40 -10.72
N ASN A 106 -11.66 -4.67 -10.05
CA ASN A 106 -12.27 -3.73 -9.10
C ASN A 106 -11.27 -3.31 -8.01
N LEU A 107 -10.48 -4.25 -7.49
CA LEU A 107 -9.48 -3.92 -6.49
C LEU A 107 -8.36 -3.04 -7.06
N ILE A 108 -7.86 -3.37 -8.24
CA ILE A 108 -6.81 -2.58 -8.92
C ILE A 108 -7.28 -1.14 -9.12
N ASP A 109 -8.49 -0.95 -9.65
CA ASP A 109 -9.05 0.37 -9.93
C ASP A 109 -9.25 1.19 -8.64
N ASN A 110 -9.77 0.55 -7.58
CA ASN A 110 -9.97 1.20 -6.29
C ASN A 110 -8.63 1.59 -5.63
N LEU A 111 -7.63 0.72 -5.64
CA LEU A 111 -6.31 1.02 -5.08
C LEU A 111 -5.62 2.14 -5.86
N LEU A 112 -5.67 2.11 -7.20
CA LEU A 112 -5.10 3.16 -8.03
C LEU A 112 -5.74 4.51 -7.73
N ALA A 113 -7.07 4.57 -7.62
CA ALA A 113 -7.81 5.80 -7.30
C ALA A 113 -7.36 6.35 -5.91
N GLN A 114 -7.18 5.49 -4.90
CA GLN A 114 -6.74 5.91 -3.58
C GLN A 114 -5.29 6.42 -3.57
N VAL A 115 -4.40 5.75 -4.28
CA VAL A 115 -2.99 6.17 -4.38
C VAL A 115 -2.87 7.50 -5.13
N GLN A 116 -3.62 7.69 -6.21
CA GLN A 116 -3.68 8.95 -6.94
C GLN A 116 -4.26 10.09 -6.09
N ALA A 117 -5.35 9.83 -5.36
CA ALA A 117 -5.95 10.84 -4.47
C ALA A 117 -4.98 11.28 -3.35
N GLY A 118 -4.13 10.36 -2.88
CA GLY A 118 -3.08 10.63 -1.89
C GLY A 118 -1.78 11.20 -2.48
N ASN A 119 -1.68 11.37 -3.80
CA ASN A 119 -0.39 11.65 -4.48
C ASN A 119 0.74 10.76 -3.93
N ALA A 120 0.42 9.50 -3.63
CA ALA A 120 1.30 8.54 -3.02
C ALA A 120 2.07 7.71 -4.06
N ASP A 121 3.04 6.93 -3.62
CA ASP A 121 4.06 6.35 -4.49
C ASP A 121 3.80 4.89 -4.84
N GLY A 122 2.66 4.34 -4.44
CA GLY A 122 2.32 2.96 -4.79
C GLY A 122 1.51 2.21 -3.74
N VAL A 123 1.61 0.89 -3.76
CA VAL A 123 0.81 0.00 -2.95
C VAL A 123 1.64 -1.15 -2.36
N ASN A 124 1.27 -1.58 -1.17
CA ASN A 124 1.76 -2.81 -0.54
C ASN A 124 0.59 -3.78 -0.37
N ILE A 125 0.70 -4.99 -0.90
CA ILE A 125 -0.31 -6.04 -0.75
C ILE A 125 0.06 -6.92 0.44
N ASP A 126 -0.84 -6.98 1.43
CA ASP A 126 -0.68 -7.76 2.65
C ASP A 126 -1.87 -8.72 2.81
N PHE A 127 -1.81 -9.81 2.04
CA PHE A 127 -2.80 -10.88 2.06
C PHE A 127 -2.24 -12.07 2.84
N GLU A 128 -2.73 -12.23 4.07
CA GLU A 128 -2.31 -13.33 4.94
C GLU A 128 -3.24 -14.55 4.82
N SER A 129 -2.71 -15.73 5.17
CA SER A 129 -3.42 -17.02 5.04
C SER A 129 -3.80 -17.35 3.58
N PHE A 130 -2.93 -17.02 2.69
CA PHE A 130 -3.09 -17.20 1.25
C PHE A 130 -3.10 -18.69 0.87
N PRO A 131 -4.19 -19.20 0.24
CA PRO A 131 -4.26 -20.61 -0.15
C PRO A 131 -3.33 -20.92 -1.32
N SER A 132 -2.57 -22.01 -1.24
CA SER A 132 -1.66 -22.44 -2.33
C SER A 132 -2.39 -22.67 -3.66
N SER A 133 -3.66 -23.07 -3.62
CA SER A 133 -4.52 -23.22 -4.82
C SER A 133 -4.76 -21.93 -5.59
N GLN A 134 -4.53 -20.77 -4.97
CA GLN A 134 -4.69 -19.45 -5.60
C GLN A 134 -3.39 -18.88 -6.16
N ARG A 135 -2.28 -19.62 -6.11
CA ARG A 135 -0.96 -19.15 -6.58
C ARG A 135 -1.00 -18.52 -7.98
N SER A 136 -1.60 -19.21 -8.97
CA SER A 136 -1.68 -18.71 -10.34
C SER A 136 -2.51 -17.43 -10.45
N ASN A 137 -3.64 -17.36 -9.73
CA ASN A 137 -4.50 -16.18 -9.71
C ASN A 137 -3.80 -14.98 -9.03
N MET A 138 -3.00 -15.23 -7.99
CA MET A 138 -2.19 -14.21 -7.34
C MET A 138 -1.13 -13.66 -8.28
N VAL A 139 -0.43 -14.53 -9.01
CA VAL A 139 0.56 -14.09 -10.03
C VAL A 139 -0.13 -13.20 -11.08
N THR A 140 -1.28 -13.61 -11.60
CA THR A 140 -2.05 -12.79 -12.54
C THR A 140 -2.43 -11.45 -11.92
N PHE A 141 -2.99 -11.46 -10.71
CA PHE A 141 -3.37 -10.23 -10.00
C PHE A 141 -2.19 -9.26 -9.84
N ILE A 142 -1.04 -9.74 -9.38
CA ILE A 142 0.14 -8.89 -9.16
C ILE A 142 0.71 -8.38 -10.49
N THR A 143 0.65 -9.19 -11.56
CA THR A 143 1.06 -8.74 -12.90
C THR A 143 0.18 -7.59 -13.37
N ASP A 144 -1.14 -7.79 -13.38
CA ASP A 144 -2.13 -6.79 -13.82
C ASP A 144 -2.03 -5.49 -12.98
N LEU A 145 -1.90 -5.65 -11.65
CA LEU A 145 -1.72 -4.54 -10.69
C LEU A 145 -0.44 -3.74 -11.02
N THR A 146 0.67 -4.44 -11.23
CA THR A 146 1.96 -3.80 -11.50
C THR A 146 1.95 -3.06 -12.83
N GLU A 147 1.43 -3.68 -13.90
CA GLU A 147 1.31 -3.05 -15.22
C GLU A 147 0.42 -1.80 -15.15
N THR A 148 -0.73 -1.89 -14.47
CA THR A 148 -1.65 -0.76 -14.30
C THR A 148 -0.99 0.38 -13.53
N PHE A 149 -0.35 0.09 -12.41
CA PHE A 149 0.29 1.11 -11.58
C PHE A 149 1.47 1.77 -12.29
N HIS A 150 2.36 0.99 -12.92
CA HIS A 150 3.51 1.56 -13.62
C HIS A 150 3.10 2.39 -14.84
N SER A 151 2.00 2.02 -15.50
CA SER A 151 1.45 2.82 -16.60
C SER A 151 0.83 4.13 -16.13
N ALA A 152 0.05 4.10 -15.03
CA ALA A 152 -0.69 5.26 -14.54
C ALA A 152 0.17 6.19 -13.67
N ILE A 153 1.13 5.64 -12.92
CA ILE A 153 2.04 6.35 -12.01
C ILE A 153 3.48 5.84 -12.27
N PRO A 154 4.19 6.40 -13.26
CA PRO A 154 5.55 5.98 -13.57
C PRO A 154 6.48 6.06 -12.35
N GLY A 155 7.19 4.96 -12.05
CA GLY A 155 8.07 4.86 -10.87
C GLY A 155 7.37 4.49 -9.56
N SER A 156 6.06 4.18 -9.62
CA SER A 156 5.33 3.67 -8.46
C SER A 156 5.89 2.33 -7.97
N GLN A 157 5.70 2.05 -6.68
CA GLN A 157 6.08 0.78 -6.06
C GLN A 157 4.86 -0.14 -5.92
N VAL A 158 5.04 -1.40 -6.30
CA VAL A 158 4.11 -2.50 -5.96
C VAL A 158 4.91 -3.52 -5.17
N THR A 159 4.55 -3.71 -3.91
CA THR A 159 5.26 -4.60 -2.98
C THR A 159 4.31 -5.59 -2.32
N LEU A 160 4.84 -6.70 -1.84
CA LEU A 160 4.08 -7.73 -1.13
C LEU A 160 4.69 -7.98 0.24
N ALA A 161 3.82 -8.10 1.25
CA ALA A 161 4.19 -8.70 2.52
C ALA A 161 4.20 -10.22 2.36
N MET A 162 5.35 -10.85 2.58
CA MET A 162 5.51 -12.29 2.44
C MET A 162 6.12 -12.88 3.71
N PRO A 163 5.68 -14.07 4.16
CA PRO A 163 6.30 -14.72 5.29
C PRO A 163 7.77 -15.05 4.98
N PRO A 164 8.68 -14.94 5.96
CA PRO A 164 10.10 -15.20 5.75
C PRO A 164 10.42 -16.69 5.56
N ILE A 165 9.47 -17.57 5.83
CA ILE A 165 9.58 -19.02 5.71
C ILE A 165 8.43 -19.54 4.86
N ASP A 166 8.74 -20.41 3.90
CA ASP A 166 7.73 -21.16 3.16
C ASP A 166 7.19 -22.30 4.05
N TRP A 167 5.95 -22.16 4.50
CA TRP A 167 5.25 -23.16 5.32
C TRP A 167 4.61 -24.28 4.47
N SER A 168 4.77 -24.26 3.15
CA SER A 168 4.16 -25.22 2.22
C SER A 168 5.00 -26.49 2.00
N ASN A 169 6.14 -26.64 2.68
CA ASN A 169 7.00 -27.83 2.66
C ASN A 169 6.78 -28.75 3.86
#